data_4f1ff5ac092e4df44927ab9597e6bc5a
#
_entry.id   4f1ff5ac092e4df44927ab9597e6bc5a
#
_cell.length_a   1.000
_cell.length_b   1.000
_cell.length_c   1.000
_cell.angle_alpha   90.00
_cell.angle_beta   90.00
_cell.angle_gamma   90.00
#
_symmetry.space_group_name_H-M   'P 1'
#
loop_
_entity.id
_entity.type
_entity.pdbx_description
1 polymer ?
#
loop_
_entity_poly.entity_id
_entity_poly.type
_entity_poly.pdbx_seq_one_letter_code
_entity_poly.pdbx_strand_id
1 'polypeptide(L)'
;MNKETLRAIKFTLFSISAGIIQILSFTLLNELTALPEHISYLIALVLSVLWNFTFNRRYTFQSAGNVPKAMLLVALFYCVFTPVSTWVEKALVGLGWNEYVVTLINMVCNFVTEFLYDKFVVFRKDTDTNDIAKKQKTK
;
A
#
# COMPACT_ATOMS: atom_id res chain seq x y z
N MET A 1 7.47 -20.71 11.00
CA MET A 1 7.50 -19.74 9.88
C MET A 1 8.43 -18.58 10.24
N ASN A 2 9.27 -18.19 9.31
CA ASN A 2 10.18 -17.06 9.49
C ASN A 2 9.39 -15.77 9.76
N LYS A 3 9.87 -14.92 10.67
CA LYS A 3 9.24 -13.64 11.02
C LYS A 3 9.03 -12.75 9.80
N GLU A 4 10.04 -12.69 8.90
CA GLU A 4 9.94 -11.88 7.68
C GLU A 4 8.92 -12.44 6.70
N THR A 5 8.80 -13.76 6.60
CA THR A 5 7.78 -14.40 5.76
C THR A 5 6.38 -14.07 6.29
N LEU A 6 6.20 -14.15 7.60
CA LEU A 6 4.94 -13.79 8.23
C LEU A 6 4.59 -12.32 7.99
N ARG A 7 5.60 -11.44 8.09
CA ARG A 7 5.42 -10.00 7.83
C ARG A 7 4.97 -9.75 6.39
N ALA A 8 5.58 -10.45 5.43
CA ALA A 8 5.20 -10.33 4.01
C ALA A 8 3.76 -10.82 3.78
N ILE A 9 3.36 -11.89 4.45
CA ILE A 9 1.99 -12.40 4.35
C ILE A 9 0.99 -11.39 4.91
N LYS A 10 1.28 -10.81 6.06
CA LYS A 10 0.42 -9.78 6.67
C LYS A 10 0.30 -8.56 5.77
N PHE A 11 1.41 -8.10 5.20
CA PHE A 11 1.42 -6.98 4.25
C PHE A 11 0.52 -7.28 3.06
N THR A 12 0.63 -8.49 2.51
CA THR A 12 -0.18 -8.93 1.39
C THR A 12 -1.68 -8.90 1.72
N LEU A 13 -2.05 -9.47 2.86
CA LEU A 13 -3.46 -9.55 3.26
C LEU A 13 -4.05 -8.17 3.50
N PHE A 14 -3.32 -7.28 4.17
CA PHE A 14 -3.82 -5.92 4.40
C PHE A 14 -3.88 -5.12 3.10
N SER A 15 -2.94 -5.31 2.19
CA SER A 15 -2.96 -4.64 0.89
C SER A 15 -4.15 -5.09 0.04
N ILE A 16 -4.49 -6.38 0.06
CA ILE A 16 -5.66 -6.91 -0.62
C ILE A 16 -6.93 -6.32 -0.01
N SER A 17 -7.02 -6.27 1.32
CA SER A 17 -8.19 -5.68 2.00
C SER A 17 -8.34 -4.20 1.68
N ALA A 18 -7.23 -3.46 1.55
CA ALA A 18 -7.25 -2.06 1.15
C ALA A 18 -7.80 -1.89 -0.27
N GLY A 19 -7.45 -2.80 -1.18
CA GLY A 19 -8.00 -2.82 -2.53
C GLY A 19 -9.51 -3.03 -2.52
N ILE A 20 -9.99 -3.93 -1.67
CA ILE A 20 -11.43 -4.17 -1.51
C ILE A 20 -12.12 -2.91 -0.98
N ILE A 21 -11.54 -2.26 0.02
CA ILE A 21 -12.07 -1.00 0.56
C ILE A 21 -12.15 0.07 -0.53
N GLN A 22 -11.14 0.17 -1.37
CA GLN A 22 -11.12 1.14 -2.47
C GLN A 22 -12.27 0.87 -3.45
N ILE A 23 -12.46 -0.38 -3.85
CA ILE A 23 -13.51 -0.76 -4.80
C ILE A 23 -14.88 -0.51 -4.21
N LEU A 24 -15.11 -0.92 -2.95
CA LEU A 24 -16.41 -0.72 -2.29
C LEU A 24 -16.70 0.76 -2.10
N SER A 25 -15.73 1.54 -1.62
CA SER A 25 -15.90 2.98 -1.40
C SER A 25 -16.18 3.70 -2.71
N PHE A 26 -15.41 3.39 -3.76
CA PHE A 26 -15.62 4.00 -5.08
C PHE A 26 -17.03 3.68 -5.60
N THR A 27 -17.45 2.42 -5.54
CA THR A 27 -18.75 1.99 -6.03
C THR A 27 -19.88 2.70 -5.27
N LEU A 28 -19.79 2.74 -3.94
CA LEU A 28 -20.82 3.40 -3.13
C LEU A 28 -20.90 4.89 -3.45
N LEU A 29 -19.77 5.57 -3.53
CA LEU A 29 -19.76 7.01 -3.81
C LEU A 29 -20.24 7.31 -5.22
N ASN A 30 -19.83 6.52 -6.20
CA ASN A 30 -20.19 6.73 -7.59
C ASN A 30 -21.67 6.45 -7.84
N GLU A 31 -22.24 5.44 -7.19
CA GLU A 31 -23.63 5.03 -7.40
C GLU A 31 -24.63 5.78 -6.52
N LEU A 32 -24.26 6.13 -5.29
CA LEU A 32 -25.19 6.69 -4.31
C LEU A 32 -25.08 8.20 -4.14
N THR A 33 -24.09 8.85 -4.76
CA THR A 33 -23.90 10.30 -4.66
C THR A 33 -23.81 10.91 -6.05
N ALA A 34 -23.98 12.24 -6.11
CA ALA A 34 -23.86 12.99 -7.36
C ALA A 34 -22.42 13.47 -7.62
N LEU A 35 -21.44 12.93 -6.89
CA LEU A 35 -20.04 13.32 -7.05
C LEU A 35 -19.49 12.87 -8.41
N PRO A 36 -18.63 13.69 -9.05
CA PRO A 36 -17.94 13.26 -10.27
C PRO A 36 -17.11 12.01 -10.00
N GLU A 37 -16.93 11.18 -11.02
CA GLU A 37 -16.21 9.91 -10.93
C GLU A 37 -14.80 10.09 -10.37
N HIS A 38 -14.06 11.11 -10.83
CA HIS A 38 -12.69 11.35 -10.38
C HIS A 38 -12.60 11.74 -8.91
N ILE A 39 -13.63 12.42 -8.37
CA ILE A 39 -13.69 12.77 -6.95
C ILE A 39 -14.00 11.53 -6.12
N SER A 40 -14.96 10.70 -6.56
CA SER A 40 -15.27 9.42 -5.90
C SER A 40 -14.03 8.51 -5.86
N TYR A 41 -13.30 8.44 -6.96
CA TYR A 41 -12.05 7.67 -7.04
C TYR A 41 -11.00 8.19 -6.06
N LEU A 42 -10.83 9.50 -6.01
CA LEU A 42 -9.83 10.11 -5.12
C LEU A 42 -10.14 9.83 -3.65
N ILE A 43 -11.42 9.97 -3.26
CA ILE A 43 -11.85 9.67 -1.88
C ILE A 43 -11.60 8.20 -1.56
N ALA A 44 -11.98 7.30 -2.47
CA ALA A 44 -11.76 5.87 -2.28
C ALA A 44 -10.29 5.53 -2.15
N LEU A 45 -9.43 6.17 -2.95
CA LEU A 45 -7.99 5.99 -2.89
C LEU A 45 -7.43 6.42 -1.55
N VAL A 46 -7.84 7.59 -1.05
CA VAL A 46 -7.39 8.09 0.27
C VAL A 46 -7.82 7.12 1.37
N LEU A 47 -9.07 6.65 1.34
CA LEU A 47 -9.55 5.68 2.33
C LEU A 47 -8.74 4.38 2.28
N SER A 48 -8.43 3.89 1.08
CA SER A 48 -7.63 2.69 0.89
C SER A 48 -6.21 2.86 1.45
N VAL A 49 -5.58 3.98 1.17
CA VAL A 49 -4.22 4.28 1.64
C VAL A 49 -4.19 4.36 3.18
N LEU A 50 -5.17 5.04 3.77
CA LEU A 50 -5.26 5.15 5.23
C LEU A 50 -5.47 3.77 5.87
N TRP A 51 -6.33 2.96 5.30
CA TRP A 51 -6.60 1.60 5.77
C TRP A 51 -5.32 0.75 5.71
N ASN A 52 -4.69 0.72 4.55
CA ASN A 52 -3.48 -0.06 4.32
C ASN A 52 -2.35 0.39 5.26
N PHE A 53 -2.12 1.70 5.35
CA PHE A 53 -1.08 2.26 6.21
C PHE A 53 -1.32 1.91 7.67
N THR A 54 -2.55 2.15 8.17
CA THR A 54 -2.87 1.95 9.58
C THR A 54 -2.66 0.50 10.00
N PHE A 55 -3.20 -0.45 9.22
CA PHE A 55 -3.10 -1.85 9.59
C PHE A 55 -1.69 -2.40 9.42
N ASN A 56 -0.98 -2.01 8.36
CA ASN A 56 0.40 -2.46 8.19
C ASN A 56 1.33 -1.87 9.25
N ARG A 57 1.14 -0.60 9.61
CA ARG A 57 1.91 0.01 10.68
C ARG A 57 1.71 -0.75 11.99
N ARG A 58 0.47 -1.05 12.34
CA ARG A 58 0.15 -1.65 13.63
C ARG A 58 0.49 -3.14 13.70
N TYR A 59 0.16 -3.90 12.68
CA TYR A 59 0.23 -5.37 12.74
C TYR A 59 1.38 -5.97 11.96
N THR A 60 1.70 -5.42 10.80
CA THR A 60 2.78 -5.95 9.96
C THR A 60 4.15 -5.52 10.47
N PHE A 61 4.35 -4.21 10.59
CA PHE A 61 5.62 -3.65 11.05
C PHE A 61 5.64 -3.36 12.54
N GLN A 62 4.48 -3.42 13.20
CA GLN A 62 4.33 -3.26 14.64
C GLN A 62 5.08 -2.02 15.15
N SER A 63 4.82 -0.89 14.50
CA SER A 63 5.55 0.36 14.73
C SER A 63 4.80 1.29 15.67
N ALA A 64 5.52 1.90 16.60
CA ALA A 64 5.04 3.00 17.44
C ALA A 64 5.57 4.35 16.98
N GLY A 65 6.17 4.40 15.78
CA GLY A 65 6.81 5.60 15.27
C GLY A 65 5.86 6.73 14.91
N ASN A 66 6.43 7.84 14.49
CA ASN A 66 5.72 9.06 14.16
C ASN A 66 4.83 8.86 12.93
N VAL A 67 3.51 8.99 13.10
CA VAL A 67 2.53 8.76 12.03
C VAL A 67 2.66 9.80 10.90
N PRO A 68 2.68 11.13 11.18
CA PRO A 68 2.81 12.12 10.11
C PRO A 68 4.06 11.93 9.26
N LYS A 69 5.19 11.62 9.89
CA LYS A 69 6.45 11.37 9.19
C LYS A 69 6.34 10.13 8.29
N ALA A 70 5.78 9.04 8.83
CA ALA A 70 5.61 7.80 8.08
C ALA A 70 4.69 8.00 6.89
N MET A 71 3.58 8.73 7.07
CA MET A 71 2.65 9.01 5.99
C MET A 71 3.29 9.88 4.90
N LEU A 72 4.12 10.85 5.30
CA LEU A 72 4.85 11.66 4.34
C LEU A 72 5.81 10.82 3.50
N LEU A 73 6.52 9.89 4.13
CA LEU A 73 7.42 8.99 3.42
C LEU A 73 6.68 8.09 2.42
N VAL A 74 5.51 7.58 2.82
CA VAL A 74 4.66 6.79 1.92
C VAL A 74 4.18 7.65 0.74
N ALA A 75 3.75 8.88 1.00
CA ALA A 75 3.32 9.80 -0.05
C ALA A 75 4.45 10.08 -1.04
N LEU A 76 5.68 10.27 -0.54
CA LEU A 76 6.85 10.46 -1.41
C LEU A 76 7.10 9.25 -2.30
N PHE A 77 6.93 8.04 -1.76
CA PHE A 77 7.05 6.81 -2.56
C PHE A 77 6.08 6.82 -3.74
N TYR A 78 4.81 7.13 -3.48
CA TYR A 78 3.81 7.16 -4.55
C TYR A 78 4.05 8.28 -5.55
N CYS A 79 4.56 9.43 -5.09
CA CYS A 79 4.90 10.54 -5.99
C CYS A 79 5.99 10.17 -6.98
N VAL A 80 6.90 9.29 -6.60
CA VAL A 80 7.98 8.82 -7.48
C VAL A 80 7.55 7.59 -8.27
N PHE A 81 6.98 6.60 -7.59
CA PHE A 81 6.67 5.31 -8.20
C PHE A 81 5.57 5.41 -9.25
N THR A 82 4.51 6.17 -8.97
CA THR A 82 3.35 6.23 -9.87
C THR A 82 3.70 6.78 -11.25
N PRO A 83 4.41 7.93 -11.38
CA PRO A 83 4.82 8.40 -12.70
C PRO A 83 5.76 7.42 -13.41
N VAL A 84 6.72 6.85 -12.69
CA VAL A 84 7.69 5.91 -13.26
C VAL A 84 6.99 4.66 -13.79
N SER A 85 6.11 4.06 -12.98
CA SER A 85 5.40 2.84 -13.38
C SER A 85 4.44 3.09 -14.54
N THR A 86 3.79 4.24 -14.56
CA THR A 86 2.91 4.62 -15.67
C THR A 86 3.70 4.76 -16.97
N TRP A 87 4.87 5.41 -16.90
CA TRP A 87 5.73 5.56 -18.06
C TRP A 87 6.21 4.21 -18.58
N VAL A 88 6.65 3.31 -17.69
CA VAL A 88 7.11 1.97 -18.05
C VAL A 88 5.96 1.18 -18.69
N GLU A 89 4.75 1.25 -18.11
CA GLU A 89 3.59 0.57 -18.65
C GLU A 89 3.29 1.04 -20.09
N LYS A 90 3.26 2.34 -20.32
CA LYS A 90 3.02 2.90 -21.64
C LYS A 90 4.10 2.49 -22.65
N ALA A 91 5.36 2.49 -22.23
CA ALA A 91 6.48 2.11 -23.09
C ALA A 91 6.39 0.64 -23.50
N LEU A 92 6.11 -0.26 -22.56
CA LEU A 92 6.03 -1.70 -22.85
C LEU A 92 4.82 -2.04 -23.71
N VAL A 93 3.67 -1.42 -23.44
CA VAL A 93 2.48 -1.61 -24.27
C VAL A 93 2.74 -1.10 -25.69
N GLY A 94 3.44 0.02 -25.80
CA GLY A 94 3.83 0.58 -27.11
C GLY A 94 4.78 -0.32 -27.91
N LEU A 95 5.54 -1.20 -27.22
CA LEU A 95 6.42 -2.18 -27.85
C LEU A 95 5.70 -3.48 -28.25
N GLY A 96 4.39 -3.55 -28.01
CA GLY A 96 3.60 -4.70 -28.38
C GLY A 96 3.33 -5.71 -27.27
N TRP A 97 3.71 -5.39 -26.05
CA TRP A 97 3.43 -6.26 -24.91
C TRP A 97 1.93 -6.25 -24.59
N ASN A 98 1.43 -7.39 -24.11
CA ASN A 98 0.04 -7.52 -23.70
C ASN A 98 -0.22 -6.61 -22.49
N GLU A 99 -1.27 -5.78 -22.57
CA GLU A 99 -1.61 -4.81 -21.54
C GLU A 99 -1.83 -5.46 -20.17
N TYR A 100 -2.50 -6.59 -20.13
CA TYR A 100 -2.78 -7.29 -18.86
C TYR A 100 -1.52 -7.87 -18.23
N VAL A 101 -0.59 -8.36 -19.05
CA VAL A 101 0.70 -8.86 -18.56
C VAL A 101 1.52 -7.74 -17.96
N VAL A 102 1.58 -6.58 -18.63
CA VAL A 102 2.32 -5.41 -18.15
C VAL A 102 1.71 -4.90 -16.85
N THR A 103 0.38 -4.82 -16.77
CA THR A 103 -0.31 -4.40 -15.56
C THR A 103 0.00 -5.33 -14.39
N LEU A 104 -0.02 -6.64 -14.63
CA LEU A 104 0.30 -7.62 -13.59
C LEU A 104 1.74 -7.46 -13.10
N ILE A 105 2.69 -7.28 -14.01
CA ILE A 105 4.10 -7.06 -13.67
C ILE A 105 4.24 -5.80 -12.82
N ASN A 106 3.58 -4.70 -13.24
CA ASN A 106 3.61 -3.45 -12.48
C ASN A 106 3.03 -3.62 -11.07
N MET A 107 1.93 -4.36 -10.93
CA MET A 107 1.32 -4.60 -9.62
C MET A 107 2.27 -5.37 -8.71
N VAL A 108 2.93 -6.41 -9.23
CA VAL A 108 3.90 -7.19 -8.44
C VAL A 108 5.10 -6.33 -8.07
N CYS A 109 5.64 -5.55 -9.00
CA CYS A 109 6.77 -4.66 -8.73
C CYS A 109 6.40 -3.59 -7.70
N ASN A 110 5.22 -2.99 -7.83
CA ASN A 110 4.72 -2.02 -6.86
C ASN A 110 4.64 -2.64 -5.47
N PHE A 111 4.06 -3.82 -5.40
CA PHE A 111 3.83 -4.54 -4.15
C PHE A 111 5.17 -4.84 -3.44
N VAL A 112 6.11 -5.44 -4.16
CA VAL A 112 7.42 -5.80 -3.61
C VAL A 112 8.20 -4.54 -3.21
N THR A 113 8.22 -3.54 -4.09
CA THR A 113 8.94 -2.29 -3.85
C THR A 113 8.36 -1.55 -2.64
N GLU A 114 7.02 -1.48 -2.55
CA GLU A 114 6.35 -0.83 -1.42
C GLU A 114 6.67 -1.54 -0.11
N PHE A 115 6.64 -2.86 -0.09
CA PHE A 115 6.99 -3.64 1.10
C PHE A 115 8.42 -3.35 1.55
N LEU A 116 9.37 -3.37 0.62
CA LEU A 116 10.77 -3.11 0.93
C LEU A 116 10.98 -1.67 1.38
N TYR A 117 10.30 -0.72 0.74
CA TYR A 117 10.35 0.68 1.13
C TYR A 117 9.82 0.89 2.54
N ASP A 118 8.65 0.32 2.84
CA ASP A 118 8.07 0.41 4.19
C ASP A 118 9.01 -0.19 5.23
N LYS A 119 9.58 -1.34 4.93
CA LYS A 119 10.48 -2.04 5.86
C LYS A 119 11.77 -1.27 6.11
N PHE A 120 12.39 -0.74 5.07
CA PHE A 120 13.74 -0.18 5.17
C PHE A 120 13.78 1.34 5.28
N VAL A 121 12.69 2.04 4.96
CA VAL A 121 12.65 3.51 4.98
C VAL A 121 11.61 4.01 5.98
N VAL A 122 10.35 3.63 5.79
CA VAL A 122 9.25 4.19 6.59
C VAL A 122 9.33 3.75 8.04
N PHE A 123 9.49 2.45 8.28
CA PHE A 123 9.48 1.85 9.62
C PHE A 123 10.84 1.35 10.07
N ARG A 124 11.91 1.75 9.40
CA ARG A 124 13.25 1.19 9.64
C ARG A 124 13.65 1.15 11.11
N LYS A 125 13.48 2.26 11.82
CA LYS A 125 13.87 2.37 13.24
C LYS A 125 12.74 2.01 14.19
N ASP A 126 11.52 1.96 13.67
CA ASP A 126 10.32 1.84 14.49
C ASP A 126 9.64 0.47 14.38
N THR A 127 10.20 -0.44 13.57
CA THR A 127 9.67 -1.78 13.42
C THR A 127 9.74 -2.53 14.76
N ASP A 128 8.64 -3.20 15.12
CA ASP A 128 8.51 -3.98 16.35
C ASP A 128 8.67 -3.13 17.63
N THR A 129 8.13 -1.92 17.62
CA THR A 129 8.24 -1.00 18.76
C THR A 129 6.90 -0.73 19.45
N ASN A 130 5.77 -1.19 18.89
CA ASN A 130 4.45 -0.92 19.48
C ASN A 130 4.08 -1.95 20.56
N ASP A 131 2.89 -1.78 21.14
CA ASP A 131 2.41 -2.65 22.22
C ASP A 131 2.31 -4.11 21.81
N ILE A 132 1.93 -4.39 20.56
CA ILE A 132 1.81 -5.75 20.04
C ILE A 132 3.16 -6.45 20.06
N ALA A 133 4.21 -5.76 19.59
CA ALA A 133 5.58 -6.28 19.58
C ALA A 133 6.08 -6.53 21.00
N LYS A 134 5.80 -5.61 21.92
CA LYS A 134 6.19 -5.75 23.32
C LYS A 134 5.55 -6.96 23.98
N LYS A 135 4.27 -7.21 23.71
CA LYS A 135 3.56 -8.39 24.22
C LYS A 135 4.16 -9.68 23.68
N GLN A 136 4.57 -9.69 22.42
CA GLN A 136 5.20 -10.87 21.81
C GLN A 136 6.55 -11.18 22.42
N LYS A 137 7.32 -10.14 22.79
CA LYS A 137 8.63 -10.32 23.42
C LYS A 137 8.55 -10.87 24.83
N THR A 138 7.44 -10.63 25.55
CA THR A 138 7.27 -11.12 26.92
C THR A 138 6.69 -12.52 26.99
N LYS A 139 6.29 -13.07 25.87
CA LYS A 139 5.84 -14.45 25.77
C LYS A 139 7.02 -15.37 25.42
#